data_23bff40192b2b8f780a38e5e9e2e13ef
#
_entry.id   23bff40192b2b8f780a38e5e9e2e13ef
#
_cell.length_a   1.000
_cell.length_b   1.000
_cell.length_c   1.000
_cell.angle_alpha   90.00
_cell.angle_beta   90.00
_cell.angle_gamma   90.00
#
_symmetry.space_group_name_H-M   'P 1'
#
loop_
_entity.id
_entity.type
_entity.pdbx_description
1 polymer ?
#
loop_
_entity_poly.entity_id
_entity_poly.type
_entity_poly.pdbx_seq_one_letter_code
_entity_poly.pdbx_strand_id
1 'polypeptide(L)'
;MLAAENVSQMMAVWRANWEDIVESKYADIINDRLPAAYPTLRKEMNAAGIYVNECPKMAPEYVRVLVTDTSSEVHVYDYARAYLLGQAKVTAHGHSQVYNFKQDADITLTDRSYGYIAAGKVMRLGFSTLNDERK
;
A
#
# COMPACT_ATOMS: atom_id res chain seq x y z
N MET A 1 16.28 18.73 8.65
CA MET A 1 15.16 18.75 7.69
C MET A 1 15.69 18.52 6.30
N LEU A 2 15.05 17.64 5.54
CA LEU A 2 15.44 17.37 4.17
C LEU A 2 14.99 18.51 3.25
N ALA A 3 15.86 18.91 2.33
CA ALA A 3 15.48 19.79 1.25
C ALA A 3 14.54 19.05 0.29
N ALA A 4 13.66 19.78 -0.41
CA ALA A 4 12.71 19.18 -1.37
C ALA A 4 13.42 18.31 -2.43
N GLU A 5 14.60 18.74 -2.87
CA GLU A 5 15.42 17.98 -3.83
C GLU A 5 15.82 16.61 -3.27
N ASN A 6 16.24 16.56 -2.00
CA ASN A 6 16.62 15.30 -1.35
C ASN A 6 15.41 14.37 -1.16
N VAL A 7 14.23 14.91 -0.90
CA VAL A 7 13.00 14.13 -0.81
C VAL A 7 12.66 13.52 -2.17
N SER A 8 12.76 14.27 -3.25
CA SER A 8 12.50 13.77 -4.60
C SER A 8 13.46 12.64 -4.98
N GLN A 9 14.73 12.77 -4.63
CA GLN A 9 15.74 11.73 -4.88
C GLN A 9 15.43 10.48 -4.06
N MET A 10 15.04 10.64 -2.80
CA MET A 10 14.67 9.53 -1.91
C MET A 10 13.46 8.78 -2.48
N MET A 11 12.45 9.51 -2.96
CA MET A 11 11.25 8.88 -3.55
C MET A 11 11.60 8.10 -4.82
N ALA A 12 12.53 8.60 -5.65
CA ALA A 12 12.98 7.89 -6.83
C ALA A 12 13.67 6.57 -6.47
N VAL A 13 14.51 6.57 -5.44
CA VAL A 13 15.16 5.36 -4.94
C VAL A 13 14.13 4.38 -4.38
N TRP A 14 13.16 4.88 -3.63
CA TRP A 14 12.08 4.04 -3.09
C TRP A 14 11.30 3.34 -4.21
N ARG A 15 10.95 4.06 -5.24
CA ARG A 15 10.20 3.47 -6.36
C ARG A 15 11.00 2.39 -7.08
N ALA A 16 12.30 2.60 -7.23
CA ALA A 16 13.17 1.64 -7.89
C ALA A 16 13.37 0.37 -7.07
N ASN A 17 13.27 0.45 -5.73
CA ASN A 17 13.55 -0.66 -4.81
C ASN A 17 12.35 -0.99 -3.91
N TRP A 18 11.15 -0.68 -4.36
CA TRP A 18 9.95 -0.70 -3.55
C TRP A 18 9.71 -2.04 -2.83
N GLU A 19 9.73 -3.13 -3.56
CA GLU A 19 9.41 -4.44 -2.98
C GLU A 19 10.45 -4.84 -1.94
N ASP A 20 11.72 -4.57 -2.22
CA ASP A 20 12.81 -4.86 -1.27
C ASP A 20 12.64 -4.05 0.02
N ILE A 21 12.25 -2.78 -0.09
CA ILE A 21 12.04 -1.91 1.07
C ILE A 21 10.85 -2.39 1.90
N VAL A 22 9.74 -2.73 1.26
CA VAL A 22 8.52 -3.15 1.97
C VAL A 22 8.72 -4.52 2.64
N GLU A 23 9.42 -5.44 2.01
CA GLU A 23 9.67 -6.77 2.57
C GLU A 23 10.82 -6.81 3.57
N SER A 24 11.60 -5.74 3.66
CA SER A 24 12.81 -5.69 4.48
C SER A 24 12.51 -5.38 5.94
N LYS A 25 13.58 -5.41 6.76
CA LYS A 25 13.53 -4.97 8.16
C LYS A 25 13.17 -3.49 8.33
N TYR A 26 13.20 -2.73 7.25
CA TYR A 26 12.84 -1.30 7.28
C TYR A 26 11.33 -1.07 7.31
N ALA A 27 10.52 -2.10 7.14
CA ALA A 27 9.07 -1.98 7.20
C ALA A 27 8.60 -1.40 8.54
N ASP A 28 9.25 -1.74 9.65
CA ASP A 28 8.92 -1.20 10.97
C ASP A 28 9.16 0.31 11.03
N ILE A 29 10.25 0.80 10.43
CA ILE A 29 10.56 2.23 10.37
C ILE A 29 9.49 2.94 9.54
N ILE A 30 9.10 2.36 8.41
CA ILE A 30 8.07 2.91 7.55
C ILE A 30 6.74 2.96 8.31
N ASN A 31 6.38 1.88 9.01
CA ASN A 31 5.14 1.80 9.75
C ASN A 31 5.07 2.80 10.91
N ASP A 32 6.17 3.02 11.62
CA ASP A 32 6.21 3.87 12.82
C ASP A 32 6.46 5.34 12.48
N ARG A 33 7.39 5.63 11.58
CA ARG A 33 7.89 6.98 11.34
C ARG A 33 7.25 7.67 10.14
N LEU A 34 7.00 6.93 9.07
CA LEU A 34 6.47 7.51 7.85
C LEU A 34 5.07 8.09 8.03
N PRO A 35 4.11 7.42 8.72
CA PRO A 35 2.79 8.02 8.94
C PRO A 35 2.85 9.33 9.71
N ALA A 36 3.75 9.45 10.70
CA ALA A 36 3.93 10.68 11.46
C ALA A 36 4.52 11.82 10.61
N ALA A 37 5.40 11.49 9.67
CA ALA A 37 6.01 12.45 8.77
C ALA A 37 5.16 12.73 7.52
N TYR A 38 4.19 11.88 7.22
CA TYR A 38 3.42 11.95 5.99
C TYR A 38 2.72 13.29 5.76
N PRO A 39 2.06 13.91 6.75
CA PRO A 39 1.43 15.22 6.52
C PRO A 39 2.39 16.28 5.99
N THR A 40 3.66 16.25 6.42
CA THR A 40 4.70 17.18 5.96
C THR A 40 5.21 16.82 4.56
N LEU A 41 5.35 15.53 4.26
CA LEU A 41 5.93 15.01 3.02
C LEU A 41 4.87 14.64 1.98
N ARG A 42 3.60 14.80 2.30
CA ARG A 42 2.49 14.31 1.47
C ARG A 42 2.57 14.76 0.03
N LYS A 43 2.86 16.03 -0.20
CA LYS A 43 2.90 16.60 -1.55
C LYS A 43 3.98 15.90 -2.39
N GLU A 44 5.16 15.74 -1.84
CA GLU A 44 6.29 15.12 -2.54
C GLU A 44 6.03 13.63 -2.77
N MET A 45 5.52 12.95 -1.77
CA MET A 45 5.20 11.51 -1.87
C MET A 45 4.10 11.27 -2.90
N ASN A 46 3.03 12.05 -2.87
CA ASN A 46 1.93 11.90 -3.81
C ASN A 46 2.37 12.24 -5.23
N ALA A 47 3.26 13.22 -5.41
CA ALA A 47 3.85 13.52 -6.71
C ALA A 47 4.67 12.34 -7.26
N ALA A 48 5.26 11.53 -6.38
CA ALA A 48 5.98 10.31 -6.77
C ALA A 48 5.05 9.09 -6.91
N GLY A 49 3.74 9.25 -6.68
CA GLY A 49 2.78 8.16 -6.76
C GLY A 49 2.69 7.31 -5.49
N ILE A 50 3.20 7.81 -4.37
CA ILE A 50 3.19 7.09 -3.08
C ILE A 50 2.19 7.74 -2.14
N TYR A 51 1.26 6.94 -1.61
CA TYR A 51 0.19 7.38 -0.72
C TYR A 51 0.21 6.52 0.54
N VAL A 52 -0.21 7.10 1.66
CA VAL A 52 -0.29 6.41 2.95
C VAL A 52 -1.75 6.39 3.41
N ASN A 53 -2.32 5.20 3.51
CA ASN A 53 -3.71 4.95 3.95
C ASN A 53 -4.76 5.68 3.12
N GLU A 54 -4.42 6.04 1.88
CA GLU A 54 -5.34 6.66 0.93
C GLU A 54 -4.95 6.25 -0.49
N CYS A 55 -5.89 6.38 -1.42
CA CYS A 55 -5.64 6.04 -2.82
C CYS A 55 -6.47 6.95 -3.71
N PRO A 56 -5.89 7.53 -4.77
CA PRO A 56 -6.68 8.29 -5.74
C PRO A 56 -7.64 7.37 -6.49
N LYS A 57 -8.82 7.87 -6.85
CA LYS A 57 -9.83 7.08 -7.55
C LYS A 57 -9.40 6.68 -8.96
N MET A 58 -8.54 7.48 -9.58
CA MET A 58 -7.97 7.19 -10.89
C MET A 58 -6.47 6.98 -10.70
N ALA A 59 -6.07 5.73 -10.50
CA ALA A 59 -4.71 5.39 -10.13
C ALA A 59 -4.01 4.65 -11.26
N PRO A 60 -3.01 5.25 -11.94
CA PRO A 60 -2.18 4.51 -12.90
C PRO A 60 -1.33 3.44 -12.19
N GLU A 61 -0.71 2.58 -12.99
CA GLU A 61 0.02 1.41 -12.47
C GLU A 61 1.20 1.76 -11.56
N TYR A 62 1.74 2.96 -11.65
CA TYR A 62 2.87 3.35 -10.82
C TYR A 62 2.46 3.76 -9.39
N VAL A 63 1.16 3.92 -9.12
CA VAL A 63 0.70 4.32 -7.79
C VAL A 63 0.92 3.20 -6.78
N ARG A 64 1.51 3.54 -5.65
CA ARG A 64 1.75 2.63 -4.53
C ARG A 64 1.08 3.18 -3.27
N VAL A 65 0.37 2.32 -2.57
CA VAL A 65 -0.33 2.69 -1.33
C VAL A 65 0.30 1.90 -0.19
N LEU A 66 0.78 2.61 0.82
CA LEU A 66 1.25 2.01 2.06
C LEU A 66 0.10 1.99 3.04
N VAL A 67 -0.25 0.80 3.52
CA VAL A 67 -1.32 0.64 4.50
C VAL A 67 -0.69 0.31 5.84
N THR A 68 -0.73 1.27 6.74
CA THR A 68 -0.18 1.16 8.10
C THR A 68 -1.28 0.80 9.09
N ASP A 69 -0.96 0.67 10.37
CA ASP A 69 -1.97 0.46 11.40
C ASP A 69 -2.98 1.61 11.38
N THR A 70 -4.24 1.28 11.11
CA THR A 70 -5.30 2.28 11.06
C THR A 70 -6.65 1.63 11.39
N SER A 71 -7.51 2.39 12.07
CA SER A 71 -8.90 1.98 12.32
C SER A 71 -9.82 2.32 11.15
N SER A 72 -9.36 3.14 10.22
CA SER A 72 -10.13 3.54 9.04
C SER A 72 -9.99 2.49 7.94
N GLU A 73 -11.07 2.28 7.18
CA GLU A 73 -11.01 1.41 6.01
C GLU A 73 -10.28 2.12 4.88
N VAL A 74 -9.35 1.41 4.25
CA VAL A 74 -8.58 1.92 3.11
C VAL A 74 -9.13 1.31 1.84
N HIS A 75 -9.51 2.15 0.88
CA HIS A 75 -9.98 1.72 -0.44
C HIS A 75 -8.89 1.92 -1.46
N VAL A 76 -8.61 0.88 -2.24
CA VAL A 76 -7.60 0.89 -3.29
C VAL A 76 -8.31 0.82 -4.63
N TYR A 77 -8.01 1.74 -5.54
CA TYR A 77 -8.76 1.93 -6.78
C TYR A 77 -7.89 1.71 -8.01
N ASP A 78 -8.57 1.39 -9.10
CA ASP A 78 -8.04 1.37 -10.46
C ASP A 78 -6.83 0.42 -10.58
N TYR A 79 -5.63 0.90 -10.88
CA TYR A 79 -4.44 0.07 -11.06
C TYR A 79 -3.42 0.20 -9.91
N ALA A 80 -3.81 0.82 -8.80
CA ALA A 80 -2.91 0.99 -7.66
C ALA A 80 -2.51 -0.34 -7.03
N ARG A 81 -1.33 -0.37 -6.44
CA ARG A 81 -0.86 -1.51 -5.65
C ARG A 81 -0.73 -1.10 -4.20
N ALA A 82 -1.35 -1.87 -3.32
CA ALA A 82 -1.31 -1.63 -1.88
C ALA A 82 -0.43 -2.67 -1.19
N TYR A 83 0.41 -2.21 -0.28
CA TYR A 83 1.27 -3.06 0.54
C TYR A 83 0.92 -2.85 1.99
N LEU A 84 0.56 -3.93 2.68
CA LEU A 84 0.13 -3.85 4.06
C LEU A 84 1.32 -3.97 5.01
N LEU A 85 1.48 -2.93 5.81
CA LEU A 85 2.54 -2.82 6.80
C LEU A 85 1.98 -2.86 8.23
N GLY A 86 0.67 -2.92 8.38
CA GLY A 86 0.01 -2.95 9.67
C GLY A 86 -1.39 -3.54 9.60
N GLN A 87 -2.09 -3.52 10.72
CA GLN A 87 -3.46 -4.00 10.82
C GLN A 87 -4.42 -2.95 10.24
N ALA A 88 -5.27 -3.37 9.31
CA ALA A 88 -6.21 -2.47 8.67
C ALA A 88 -7.31 -3.27 7.98
N LYS A 89 -8.35 -2.55 7.55
CA LYS A 89 -9.35 -3.07 6.63
C LYS A 89 -9.08 -2.46 5.26
N VAL A 90 -8.95 -3.28 4.25
CA VAL A 90 -8.64 -2.85 2.89
C VAL A 90 -9.67 -3.43 1.93
N THR A 91 -10.23 -2.57 1.09
CA THR A 91 -11.13 -2.98 0.01
C THR A 91 -10.50 -2.59 -1.32
N ALA A 92 -10.28 -3.57 -2.18
CA ALA A 92 -9.68 -3.37 -3.49
C ALA A 92 -10.77 -3.28 -4.55
N HIS A 93 -10.69 -2.28 -5.42
CA HIS A 93 -11.63 -2.00 -6.49
C HIS A 93 -10.91 -1.99 -7.85
N GLY A 94 -11.66 -2.21 -8.92
CA GLY A 94 -11.12 -2.15 -10.27
C GLY A 94 -10.09 -3.24 -10.53
N HIS A 95 -8.91 -2.85 -11.01
CA HIS A 95 -7.78 -3.74 -11.27
C HIS A 95 -6.67 -3.58 -10.23
N SER A 96 -6.99 -3.08 -9.06
CA SER A 96 -5.99 -2.87 -8.01
C SER A 96 -5.41 -4.19 -7.50
N GLN A 97 -4.26 -4.09 -6.86
CA GLN A 97 -3.55 -5.24 -6.30
C GLN A 97 -3.26 -4.98 -4.83
N VAL A 98 -3.42 -6.01 -4.00
CA VAL A 98 -3.17 -5.93 -2.56
C VAL A 98 -2.17 -7.02 -2.19
N TYR A 99 -1.11 -6.63 -1.49
CA TYR A 99 -0.07 -7.53 -1.04
C TYR A 99 -0.01 -7.51 0.49
N ASN A 100 -0.28 -8.65 1.11
CA ASN A 100 -0.18 -8.81 2.56
C ASN A 100 0.72 -10.00 2.87
N PHE A 101 1.93 -9.72 3.35
CA PHE A 101 2.93 -10.76 3.62
C PHE A 101 2.81 -11.34 5.04
N LYS A 102 2.39 -10.54 6.03
CA LYS A 102 2.40 -11.01 7.42
C LYS A 102 1.41 -10.31 8.37
N GLN A 103 0.59 -9.39 7.88
CA GLN A 103 -0.26 -8.57 8.75
C GLN A 103 -1.60 -9.25 9.03
N ASP A 104 -2.11 -9.07 10.26
CA ASP A 104 -3.45 -9.52 10.62
C ASP A 104 -4.47 -8.46 10.17
N ALA A 105 -4.79 -8.48 8.89
CA ALA A 105 -5.65 -7.49 8.25
C ALA A 105 -6.89 -8.15 7.66
N ASP A 106 -7.96 -7.36 7.48
CA ASP A 106 -9.18 -7.78 6.80
C ASP A 106 -9.17 -7.20 5.38
N ILE A 107 -9.16 -8.06 4.38
CA ILE A 107 -9.04 -7.66 2.98
C ILE A 107 -10.27 -8.12 2.22
N THR A 108 -10.88 -7.22 1.46
CA THR A 108 -11.97 -7.53 0.54
C THR A 108 -11.52 -7.22 -0.88
N LEU A 109 -11.54 -8.22 -1.74
CA LEU A 109 -11.20 -8.07 -3.16
C LEU A 109 -12.48 -8.01 -3.96
N THR A 110 -12.69 -6.91 -4.70
CA THR A 110 -13.88 -6.71 -5.54
C THR A 110 -13.47 -6.53 -7.00
N ASP A 111 -14.44 -6.50 -7.89
CA ASP A 111 -14.23 -6.29 -9.33
C ASP A 111 -13.23 -7.30 -9.90
N ARG A 112 -12.17 -6.84 -10.54
CA ARG A 112 -11.08 -7.66 -11.08
C ARG A 112 -9.77 -7.46 -10.33
N SER A 113 -9.86 -7.12 -9.06
CA SER A 113 -8.69 -6.92 -8.23
C SER A 113 -7.93 -8.22 -7.98
N TYR A 114 -6.68 -8.07 -7.55
CA TYR A 114 -5.79 -9.19 -7.25
C TYR A 114 -5.27 -9.06 -5.82
N GLY A 115 -5.18 -10.19 -5.13
CA GLY A 115 -4.60 -10.23 -3.79
C GLY A 115 -3.55 -11.31 -3.66
N TYR A 116 -2.39 -10.96 -3.14
CA TYR A 116 -1.39 -11.89 -2.64
C TYR A 116 -1.48 -11.86 -1.11
N ILE A 117 -2.02 -12.92 -0.51
CA ILE A 117 -2.40 -12.92 0.90
C ILE A 117 -1.71 -14.07 1.62
N ALA A 118 -0.71 -13.75 2.41
CA ALA A 118 0.03 -14.74 3.21
C ALA A 118 -0.40 -14.75 4.67
N ALA A 119 -1.25 -13.81 5.09
CA ALA A 119 -1.77 -13.73 6.46
C ALA A 119 -3.08 -12.96 6.48
N GLY A 120 -3.78 -12.97 7.61
CA GLY A 120 -5.00 -12.23 7.80
C GLY A 120 -6.23 -12.90 7.20
N LYS A 121 -7.28 -12.11 6.99
CA LYS A 121 -8.55 -12.57 6.44
C LYS A 121 -8.79 -11.96 5.07
N VAL A 122 -9.41 -12.71 4.17
CA VAL A 122 -9.71 -12.21 2.84
C VAL A 122 -11.09 -12.68 2.42
N MET A 123 -11.86 -11.77 1.80
CA MET A 123 -13.13 -12.05 1.17
C MET A 123 -13.01 -11.69 -0.31
N ARG A 124 -13.49 -12.56 -1.18
CA ARG A 124 -13.49 -12.35 -2.63
C ARG A 124 -14.89 -12.08 -3.12
N LEU A 125 -15.04 -11.02 -3.91
CA LEU A 125 -16.29 -10.65 -4.58
C LEU A 125 -16.00 -10.39 -6.05
N GLY A 126 -17.01 -10.57 -6.89
CA GLY A 126 -16.86 -10.32 -8.32
C GLY A 126 -15.90 -11.30 -8.99
N PHE A 127 -15.07 -10.78 -9.89
CA PHE A 127 -14.11 -11.56 -10.67
C PHE A 127 -12.68 -11.44 -10.14
N SER A 128 -12.53 -11.17 -8.85
CA SER A 128 -11.23 -11.01 -8.24
C SER A 128 -10.39 -12.28 -8.29
N THR A 129 -9.07 -12.12 -8.22
CA THR A 129 -8.12 -13.22 -8.20
C THR A 129 -7.39 -13.23 -6.87
N LEU A 130 -7.29 -14.41 -6.26
CA LEU A 130 -6.61 -14.57 -4.99
C LEU A 130 -5.47 -15.57 -5.12
N ASN A 131 -4.27 -15.13 -4.75
CA ASN A 131 -3.15 -16.03 -4.48
C ASN A 131 -3.05 -16.20 -2.96
N ASP A 132 -3.64 -17.28 -2.47
CA ASP A 132 -3.76 -17.54 -1.03
C ASP A 132 -2.55 -18.34 -0.55
N GLU A 133 -1.66 -17.65 0.15
CA GLU A 133 -0.44 -18.25 0.72
C GLU A 133 -0.57 -18.44 2.24
N ARG A 134 -1.77 -18.31 2.80
CA ARG A 134 -2.00 -18.55 4.22
C ARG A 134 -1.82 -20.03 4.55
N LYS A 135 -1.21 -20.26 5.69
CA LYS A 135 -0.96 -21.62 6.19
C LYS A 135 -2.00 -22.02 7.22
#